data_ad22a848ab45ee24c4d7fc4756885cf8
#
_entry.id   ad22a848ab45ee24c4d7fc4756885cf8
#
_cell.length_a   1.000
_cell.length_b   1.000
_cell.length_c   1.000
_cell.angle_alpha   90.00
_cell.angle_beta   90.00
_cell.angle_gamma   90.00
#
_symmetry.space_group_name_H-M   'P 1'
#
loop_
_entity.id
_entity.type
_entity.pdbx_description
1 polymer ?
#
loop_
_entity_poly.entity_id
_entity_poly.type
_entity_poly.pdbx_seq_one_letter_code
_entity_poly.pdbx_strand_id
1 'polypeptide(L)'
;MTYWNRRKKQQLLYIFVDILSSLLVWGCFLIFRWMVYDGRVFSVDTVFIPMFNFYTPLIAYPIGCIIIYYLSGYYLRPLRKPYLRELLRTFISAVIIALGAFFIFIIDDPVTQYERYFMSLIVLFALQFLGSYIPRWLVTFISHKLDSDTPRTYTIHNMKEVELFEQAHSIEPYDEVILDLNSKTKEDTIYTLINRLYPLNVEISIVPSLYDMLTGAAMIDDVSDQPLIHITEHKMSDTELCIKRAFDIAVSAIMLVLLLPLYLILALLVRVSSDGPIFYRQERIGLHGLPFEIIKYRTMCLHAESATPQLSADNDPRITKVGRWMRKYRLDELPQFWNILRGDMSIVGPRPERRYFINQIEEKAPYYCMIYKIRPGLTSWGPIKVGYTDTLDKMVRRLNYDIVYIENMSIKLDIKIMFHTIGVIFNGKGK
;
A
#
# COMPACT_ATOMS: atom_id res chain seq x y z
N MET A 1 -8.62 -19.15 14.64
CA MET A 1 -8.87 -17.79 14.07
C MET A 1 -7.68 -17.52 13.18
N THR A 2 -7.84 -17.25 11.89
CA THR A 2 -6.72 -17.01 10.97
C THR A 2 -5.93 -15.76 11.37
N TYR A 3 -4.62 -15.75 11.16
CA TYR A 3 -3.71 -14.60 11.38
C TYR A 3 -4.29 -13.28 10.85
N TRP A 4 -4.87 -13.28 9.65
CA TRP A 4 -5.55 -12.14 9.04
C TRP A 4 -6.72 -11.59 9.87
N ASN A 5 -7.51 -12.44 10.49
CA ASN A 5 -8.64 -12.01 11.33
C ASN A 5 -8.14 -11.43 12.65
N ARG A 6 -7.06 -11.97 13.23
CA ARG A 6 -6.40 -11.41 14.42
C ARG A 6 -5.82 -10.03 14.11
N ARG A 7 -5.08 -9.91 13.02
CA ARG A 7 -4.50 -8.64 12.55
C ARG A 7 -5.55 -7.55 12.35
N LYS A 8 -6.66 -7.85 11.62
CA LYS A 8 -7.75 -6.90 11.41
C LYS A 8 -8.43 -6.48 12.72
N LYS A 9 -8.68 -7.44 13.62
CA LYS A 9 -9.31 -7.16 14.92
C LYS A 9 -8.44 -6.23 15.76
N GLN A 10 -7.14 -6.48 15.81
CA GLN A 10 -6.21 -5.67 16.57
C GLN A 10 -6.02 -4.27 15.93
N GLN A 11 -5.98 -4.19 14.60
CA GLN A 11 -5.96 -2.92 13.89
C GLN A 11 -7.19 -2.06 14.23
N LEU A 12 -8.39 -2.64 14.22
CA LEU A 12 -9.62 -1.94 14.58
C LEU A 12 -9.62 -1.51 16.05
N LEU A 13 -9.08 -2.33 16.94
CA LEU A 13 -8.93 -1.99 18.37
C LEU A 13 -8.03 -0.76 18.55
N TYR A 14 -6.87 -0.72 17.87
CA TYR A 14 -5.98 0.45 17.93
C TYR A 14 -6.66 1.71 17.39
N ILE A 15 -7.36 1.62 16.25
CA ILE A 15 -8.10 2.75 15.68
C ILE A 15 -9.15 3.26 16.67
N PHE A 16 -9.92 2.36 17.30
CA PHE A 16 -10.93 2.72 18.27
C PHE A 16 -10.33 3.42 19.50
N VAL A 17 -9.23 2.87 20.03
CA VAL A 17 -8.51 3.46 21.17
C VAL A 17 -7.95 4.83 20.80
N ASP A 18 -7.42 5.00 19.60
CA ASP A 18 -6.88 6.28 19.12
C ASP A 18 -7.95 7.35 18.93
N ILE A 19 -9.16 6.97 18.46
CA ILE A 19 -10.31 7.88 18.39
C ILE A 19 -10.68 8.35 19.81
N LEU A 20 -10.83 7.42 20.74
CA LEU A 20 -11.23 7.74 22.10
C LEU A 20 -10.17 8.61 22.81
N SER A 21 -8.90 8.24 22.66
CA SER A 21 -7.78 9.02 23.23
C SER A 21 -7.72 10.44 22.69
N SER A 22 -7.88 10.61 21.37
CA SER A 22 -7.81 11.94 20.74
C SER A 22 -8.98 12.83 21.17
N LEU A 23 -10.19 12.28 21.35
CA LEU A 23 -11.33 13.00 21.90
C LEU A 23 -11.06 13.43 23.35
N LEU A 24 -10.52 12.54 24.18
CA LEU A 24 -10.16 12.86 25.57
C LEU A 24 -9.06 13.92 25.65
N VAL A 25 -8.01 13.80 24.84
CA VAL A 25 -6.91 14.77 24.75
C VAL A 25 -7.44 16.15 24.37
N TRP A 26 -8.28 16.22 23.35
CA TRP A 26 -8.87 17.48 22.93
C TRP A 26 -9.77 18.08 24.02
N GLY A 27 -10.61 17.27 24.67
CA GLY A 27 -11.46 17.69 25.80
C GLY A 27 -10.61 18.25 26.97
N CYS A 28 -9.56 17.53 27.38
CA CYS A 28 -8.64 17.99 28.43
C CYS A 28 -7.93 19.29 28.01
N PHE A 29 -7.54 19.41 26.76
CA PHE A 29 -6.92 20.63 26.25
C PHE A 29 -7.88 21.83 26.25
N LEU A 30 -9.15 21.63 25.90
CA LEU A 30 -10.17 22.68 25.99
C LEU A 30 -10.40 23.12 27.43
N ILE A 31 -10.45 22.19 28.40
CA ILE A 31 -10.56 22.51 29.82
C ILE A 31 -9.34 23.32 30.30
N PHE A 32 -8.13 22.90 29.93
CA PHE A 32 -6.91 23.62 30.21
C PHE A 32 -6.98 25.07 29.66
N ARG A 33 -7.37 25.22 28.41
CA ARG A 33 -7.51 26.54 27.80
C ARG A 33 -8.56 27.41 28.51
N TRP A 34 -9.69 26.83 28.85
CA TRP A 34 -10.74 27.56 29.59
C TRP A 34 -10.22 28.06 30.95
N MET A 35 -9.44 27.24 31.69
CA MET A 35 -8.85 27.64 32.95
C MET A 35 -7.80 28.75 32.83
N VAL A 36 -6.94 28.68 31.81
CA VAL A 36 -5.82 29.62 31.63
C VAL A 36 -6.26 30.97 31.04
N TYR A 37 -7.34 30.97 30.27
CA TYR A 37 -7.81 32.17 29.56
C TYR A 37 -9.07 32.78 30.19
N ASP A 38 -9.36 32.52 31.46
CA ASP A 38 -10.47 33.12 32.23
C ASP A 38 -11.85 33.00 31.56
N GLY A 39 -12.12 31.89 30.92
CA GLY A 39 -13.38 31.61 30.21
C GLY A 39 -13.60 32.39 28.91
N ARG A 40 -12.66 33.28 28.49
CA ARG A 40 -12.81 34.14 27.32
C ARG A 40 -12.63 33.39 25.98
N VAL A 41 -12.17 32.16 26.00
CA VAL A 41 -11.96 31.33 24.80
C VAL A 41 -13.26 31.05 24.04
N PHE A 42 -14.40 31.22 24.69
CA PHE A 42 -15.73 31.03 24.15
C PHE A 42 -16.57 32.32 24.12
N SER A 43 -15.93 33.49 24.11
CA SER A 43 -16.69 34.74 23.98
C SER A 43 -17.40 34.77 22.61
N VAL A 44 -18.73 34.80 22.70
CA VAL A 44 -19.69 34.76 21.58
C VAL A 44 -19.59 35.95 20.62
N ASP A 45 -18.69 36.92 20.89
CA ASP A 45 -18.61 38.21 20.21
C ASP A 45 -17.73 38.23 18.95
N THR A 46 -17.07 37.15 18.58
CA THR A 46 -16.41 37.02 17.28
C THR A 46 -17.38 36.40 16.27
N VAL A 47 -18.08 37.26 15.60
CA VAL A 47 -19.12 37.04 14.62
C VAL A 47 -18.57 36.38 13.34
N PHE A 48 -18.06 35.19 13.36
CA PHE A 48 -17.98 34.34 12.16
C PHE A 48 -18.23 32.90 12.55
N ILE A 49 -19.48 32.48 12.49
CA ILE A 49 -19.97 31.10 12.64
C ILE A 49 -19.62 30.45 14.01
N PRO A 50 -20.40 30.71 15.10
CA PRO A 50 -20.14 30.13 16.44
C PRO A 50 -20.21 28.59 16.45
N MET A 51 -20.89 27.98 15.49
CA MET A 51 -21.00 26.53 15.33
C MET A 51 -19.69 25.87 14.81
N PHE A 52 -18.88 26.64 14.06
CA PHE A 52 -17.62 26.16 13.50
C PHE A 52 -16.49 26.10 14.53
N ASN A 53 -16.47 27.01 15.51
CA ASN A 53 -15.35 27.13 16.45
C ASN A 53 -15.32 26.08 17.55
N PHE A 54 -16.42 25.43 17.91
CA PHE A 54 -16.46 24.40 18.95
C PHE A 54 -16.55 22.98 18.38
N TYR A 55 -17.51 22.74 17.49
CA TYR A 55 -17.77 21.38 16.97
C TYR A 55 -16.79 20.95 15.87
N THR A 56 -16.30 21.90 15.08
CA THR A 56 -15.36 21.57 13.99
C THR A 56 -14.05 20.96 14.49
N PRO A 57 -13.35 21.53 15.49
CA PRO A 57 -12.15 20.91 16.03
C PRO A 57 -12.43 19.59 16.77
N LEU A 58 -13.61 19.41 17.38
CA LEU A 58 -14.00 18.18 18.05
C LEU A 58 -14.05 16.98 17.08
N ILE A 59 -14.40 17.22 15.82
CA ILE A 59 -14.46 16.20 14.77
C ILE A 59 -13.15 16.16 13.98
N ALA A 60 -12.62 17.33 13.61
CA ALA A 60 -11.45 17.44 12.75
C ALA A 60 -10.17 16.97 13.45
N TYR A 61 -10.02 17.18 14.76
CA TYR A 61 -8.84 16.80 15.51
C TYR A 61 -8.65 15.27 15.56
N PRO A 62 -9.65 14.43 15.97
CA PRO A 62 -9.50 12.98 15.91
C PRO A 62 -9.25 12.45 14.50
N ILE A 63 -9.91 13.01 13.49
CA ILE A 63 -9.67 12.62 12.09
C ILE A 63 -8.23 12.92 11.69
N GLY A 64 -7.73 14.12 12.02
CA GLY A 64 -6.34 14.51 11.78
C GLY A 64 -5.34 13.58 12.47
N CYS A 65 -5.60 13.22 13.73
CA CYS A 65 -4.79 12.25 14.47
C CYS A 65 -4.73 10.89 13.77
N ILE A 66 -5.88 10.35 13.34
CA ILE A 66 -5.93 9.05 12.65
C ILE A 66 -5.20 9.10 11.31
N ILE A 67 -5.35 10.19 10.54
CA ILE A 67 -4.63 10.37 9.27
C ILE A 67 -3.11 10.36 9.53
N ILE A 68 -2.61 11.11 10.52
CA ILE A 68 -1.19 11.16 10.84
C ILE A 68 -0.68 9.80 11.32
N TYR A 69 -1.45 9.09 12.15
CA TYR A 69 -1.10 7.74 12.60
C TYR A 69 -1.12 6.72 11.46
N TYR A 70 -2.06 6.83 10.54
CA TYR A 70 -2.06 6.02 9.32
C TYR A 70 -0.82 6.30 8.47
N LEU A 71 -0.51 7.57 8.21
CA LEU A 71 0.66 7.98 7.42
C LEU A 71 1.99 7.59 8.09
N SER A 72 2.04 7.51 9.43
CA SER A 72 3.22 7.00 10.15
C SER A 72 3.40 5.48 10.03
N GLY A 73 2.48 4.77 9.36
CA GLY A 73 2.51 3.32 9.23
C GLY A 73 2.11 2.56 10.50
N TYR A 74 1.54 3.24 11.49
CA TYR A 74 1.25 2.65 12.81
C TYR A 74 0.32 1.45 12.74
N TYR A 75 -0.65 1.45 11.82
CA TYR A 75 -1.67 0.41 11.71
C TYR A 75 -1.29 -0.77 10.80
N LEU A 76 -0.17 -0.70 10.05
CA LEU A 76 0.18 -1.75 9.10
C LEU A 76 0.58 -3.08 9.76
N ARG A 77 1.35 -3.02 10.85
CA ARG A 77 1.82 -4.21 11.58
C ARG A 77 1.39 -4.15 13.05
N PRO A 78 0.12 -4.45 13.38
CA PRO A 78 -0.37 -4.31 14.73
C PRO A 78 0.14 -5.38 15.71
N LEU A 79 0.57 -6.55 15.23
CA LEU A 79 0.88 -7.72 16.05
C LEU A 79 2.34 -7.77 16.58
N ARG A 80 3.29 -7.19 15.86
CA ARG A 80 4.71 -7.23 16.24
C ARG A 80 5.24 -5.81 16.40
N LYS A 81 4.99 -5.20 17.57
CA LYS A 81 5.46 -3.84 17.85
C LYS A 81 6.51 -3.86 18.96
N PRO A 82 7.81 -3.66 18.63
CA PRO A 82 8.81 -3.38 19.65
C PRO A 82 8.45 -2.09 20.38
N TYR A 83 8.46 -2.12 21.71
CA TYR A 83 8.06 -0.98 22.57
C TYR A 83 8.80 0.32 22.24
N LEU A 84 10.10 0.22 21.91
CA LEU A 84 10.90 1.38 21.54
C LEU A 84 10.44 2.00 20.21
N ARG A 85 10.11 1.18 19.21
CA ARG A 85 9.60 1.65 17.90
C ARG A 85 8.23 2.30 18.06
N GLU A 86 7.38 1.75 18.92
CA GLU A 86 6.08 2.33 19.27
C GLU A 86 6.21 3.70 19.96
N LEU A 87 7.12 3.82 20.92
CA LEU A 87 7.43 5.08 21.61
C LEU A 87 7.88 6.15 20.62
N LEU A 88 8.88 5.85 19.79
CA LEU A 88 9.44 6.82 18.81
C LEU A 88 8.42 7.24 17.77
N ARG A 89 7.66 6.30 17.19
CA ARG A 89 6.60 6.62 16.23
C ARG A 89 5.50 7.49 16.86
N THR A 90 5.08 7.18 18.07
CA THR A 90 4.05 7.96 18.79
C THR A 90 4.58 9.35 19.12
N PHE A 91 5.84 9.48 19.55
CA PHE A 91 6.47 10.76 19.84
C PHE A 91 6.50 11.66 18.60
N ILE A 92 7.02 11.17 17.47
CA ILE A 92 7.09 11.93 16.22
C ILE A 92 5.68 12.33 15.73
N SER A 93 4.72 11.40 15.79
CA SER A 93 3.34 11.69 15.42
C SER A 93 2.71 12.74 16.32
N ALA A 94 2.96 12.69 17.63
CA ALA A 94 2.46 13.67 18.60
C ALA A 94 3.03 15.07 18.32
N VAL A 95 4.31 15.20 17.95
CA VAL A 95 4.92 16.47 17.55
C VAL A 95 4.21 17.03 16.31
N ILE A 96 4.01 16.20 15.28
CA ILE A 96 3.35 16.62 14.04
C ILE A 96 1.90 17.06 14.31
N ILE A 97 1.16 16.27 15.11
CA ILE A 97 -0.23 16.58 15.48
C ILE A 97 -0.30 17.90 16.26
N ALA A 98 0.56 18.05 17.29
CA ALA A 98 0.56 19.26 18.10
C ALA A 98 0.89 20.51 17.30
N LEU A 99 1.89 20.46 16.42
CA LEU A 99 2.23 21.55 15.51
C LEU A 99 1.09 21.83 14.52
N GLY A 100 0.52 20.81 13.89
CA GLY A 100 -0.60 20.96 12.97
C GLY A 100 -1.82 21.59 13.64
N ALA A 101 -2.21 21.09 14.80
CA ALA A 101 -3.32 21.66 15.57
C ALA A 101 -3.04 23.07 16.06
N PHE A 102 -1.78 23.36 16.44
CA PHE A 102 -1.35 24.72 16.80
C PHE A 102 -1.58 25.70 15.64
N PHE A 103 -1.12 25.39 14.44
CA PHE A 103 -1.28 26.27 13.29
C PHE A 103 -2.73 26.39 12.82
N ILE A 104 -3.55 25.36 12.94
CA ILE A 104 -4.93 25.35 12.44
C ILE A 104 -5.90 26.00 13.45
N PHE A 105 -5.76 25.70 14.73
CA PHE A 105 -6.77 26.03 15.73
C PHE A 105 -6.35 27.08 16.76
N ILE A 106 -5.06 27.36 16.89
CA ILE A 106 -4.53 28.22 17.97
C ILE A 106 -4.01 29.54 17.46
N ILE A 107 -3.49 29.59 16.23
CA ILE A 107 -2.84 30.81 15.70
C ILE A 107 -3.83 31.96 15.50
N ASP A 108 -5.10 31.67 15.30
CA ASP A 108 -6.16 32.64 15.04
C ASP A 108 -6.79 33.21 16.33
N ASP A 109 -6.27 32.82 17.50
CA ASP A 109 -6.78 33.30 18.78
C ASP A 109 -6.31 34.74 19.07
N PRO A 110 -7.18 35.57 19.63
CA PRO A 110 -6.82 36.94 20.04
C PRO A 110 -5.98 36.96 21.32
N VAL A 111 -4.92 36.19 21.38
CA VAL A 111 -4.04 36.09 22.54
C VAL A 111 -2.95 37.14 22.42
N THR A 112 -2.87 38.01 23.41
CA THR A 112 -1.92 39.15 23.45
C THR A 112 -0.53 38.78 24.02
N GLN A 113 -0.34 37.57 24.54
CA GLN A 113 0.91 37.16 25.22
C GLN A 113 1.52 35.92 24.57
N TYR A 114 2.70 36.06 23.99
CA TYR A 114 3.45 34.96 23.33
C TYR A 114 3.69 33.73 24.24
N GLU A 115 3.93 33.96 25.53
CA GLU A 115 4.17 32.89 26.51
C GLU A 115 3.01 31.91 26.59
N ARG A 116 1.77 32.38 26.48
CA ARG A 116 0.57 31.52 26.51
C ARG A 116 0.43 30.65 25.28
N TYR A 117 0.88 31.13 24.10
CA TYR A 117 0.91 30.29 22.90
C TYR A 117 1.86 29.11 23.04
N PHE A 118 3.10 29.37 23.49
CA PHE A 118 4.07 28.30 23.72
C PHE A 118 3.63 27.33 24.80
N MET A 119 3.03 27.84 25.87
CA MET A 119 2.46 26.99 26.93
C MET A 119 1.36 26.09 26.39
N SER A 120 0.46 26.62 25.55
CA SER A 120 -0.60 25.82 24.91
C SER A 120 -0.03 24.74 23.99
N LEU A 121 1.02 25.05 23.23
CA LEU A 121 1.69 24.08 22.37
C LEU A 121 2.33 22.95 23.17
N ILE A 122 3.06 23.29 24.25
CA ILE A 122 3.73 22.30 25.11
C ILE A 122 2.70 21.40 25.80
N VAL A 123 1.63 22.01 26.35
CA VAL A 123 0.56 21.24 27.03
C VAL A 123 -0.17 20.35 26.04
N LEU A 124 -0.51 20.85 24.84
CA LEU A 124 -1.14 20.03 23.81
C LEU A 124 -0.24 18.87 23.40
N PHE A 125 1.06 19.11 23.18
CA PHE A 125 2.02 18.05 22.87
C PHE A 125 2.10 17.01 24.00
N ALA A 126 2.22 17.43 25.25
CA ALA A 126 2.30 16.52 26.39
C ALA A 126 1.03 15.69 26.55
N LEU A 127 -0.15 16.31 26.43
CA LEU A 127 -1.44 15.63 26.47
C LEU A 127 -1.58 14.63 25.32
N GLN A 128 -1.18 15.05 24.10
CA GLN A 128 -1.26 14.18 22.92
C GLN A 128 -0.32 13.00 23.01
N PHE A 129 0.93 13.22 23.44
CA PHE A 129 1.91 12.15 23.58
C PHE A 129 1.49 11.15 24.65
N LEU A 130 1.19 11.63 25.87
CA LEU A 130 0.80 10.75 26.98
C LEU A 130 -0.56 10.09 26.74
N GLY A 131 -1.54 10.87 26.25
CA GLY A 131 -2.89 10.39 25.98
C GLY A 131 -2.95 9.36 24.86
N SER A 132 -1.99 9.35 23.93
CA SER A 132 -1.90 8.34 22.88
C SER A 132 -1.00 7.17 23.28
N TYR A 133 0.16 7.44 23.89
CA TYR A 133 1.15 6.42 24.21
C TYR A 133 0.67 5.45 25.30
N ILE A 134 0.08 5.97 26.39
CA ILE A 134 -0.34 5.14 27.52
C ILE A 134 -1.42 4.12 27.10
N PRO A 135 -2.54 4.50 26.44
CA PRO A 135 -3.54 3.54 26.01
C PRO A 135 -2.99 2.52 25.00
N ARG A 136 -2.12 2.94 24.07
CA ARG A 136 -1.48 2.05 23.12
C ARG A 136 -0.56 1.04 23.79
N TRP A 137 0.31 1.52 24.66
CA TRP A 137 1.18 0.67 25.46
C TRP A 137 0.37 -0.37 26.26
N LEU A 138 -0.76 0.06 26.85
CA LEU A 138 -1.65 -0.84 27.59
C LEU A 138 -2.25 -1.90 26.66
N VAL A 139 -2.73 -1.54 25.47
CA VAL A 139 -3.25 -2.48 24.47
C VAL A 139 -2.16 -3.46 24.05
N THR A 140 -0.97 -2.96 23.72
CA THR A 140 0.18 -3.79 23.36
C THR A 140 0.55 -4.75 24.50
N PHE A 141 0.65 -4.25 25.73
CA PHE A 141 0.96 -5.04 26.91
C PHE A 141 -0.08 -6.14 27.20
N ILE A 142 -1.37 -5.81 27.10
CA ILE A 142 -2.47 -6.77 27.27
C ILE A 142 -2.44 -7.82 26.15
N SER A 143 -2.22 -7.39 24.91
CA SER A 143 -2.11 -8.30 23.78
C SER A 143 -0.97 -9.29 23.94
N HIS A 144 0.21 -8.83 24.33
CA HIS A 144 1.36 -9.69 24.63
C HIS A 144 1.14 -10.65 25.81
N LYS A 145 0.28 -10.30 26.75
CA LYS A 145 0.00 -11.13 27.93
C LYS A 145 -1.13 -12.14 27.70
N LEU A 146 -2.13 -11.80 26.88
CA LEU A 146 -3.30 -12.64 26.62
C LEU A 146 -3.11 -13.60 25.46
N ASP A 147 -2.41 -13.19 24.43
CA ASP A 147 -1.99 -14.06 23.34
C ASP A 147 -0.54 -14.47 23.61
N SER A 148 -0.26 -15.76 23.52
CA SER A 148 1.11 -16.24 23.33
C SER A 148 1.56 -15.81 21.93
N ASP A 149 1.91 -14.53 21.83
CA ASP A 149 2.16 -13.79 20.57
C ASP A 149 3.52 -14.12 19.93
N THR A 150 4.08 -15.27 20.28
CA THR A 150 5.12 -15.86 19.43
C THR A 150 4.44 -16.30 18.15
N PRO A 151 4.86 -15.75 16.99
CA PRO A 151 4.37 -16.23 15.71
C PRO A 151 4.59 -17.73 15.65
N ARG A 152 3.57 -18.45 15.20
CA ARG A 152 3.74 -19.88 14.96
C ARG A 152 4.65 -20.04 13.75
N THR A 153 5.91 -20.31 14.00
CA THR A 153 6.92 -20.53 12.96
C THR A 153 7.01 -22.02 12.65
N TYR A 154 7.16 -22.35 11.39
CA TYR A 154 7.47 -23.69 10.94
C TYR A 154 8.75 -23.67 10.12
N THR A 155 9.73 -24.52 10.47
CA THR A 155 11.00 -24.58 9.74
C THR A 155 10.97 -25.74 8.75
N ILE A 156 11.32 -25.47 7.50
CA ILE A 156 11.40 -26.43 6.40
C ILE A 156 12.85 -26.59 5.97
N HIS A 157 13.36 -27.80 6.02
CA HIS A 157 14.74 -28.14 5.61
C HIS A 157 14.80 -28.81 4.22
N ASN A 158 13.68 -29.37 3.73
CA ASN A 158 13.64 -30.07 2.45
C ASN A 158 12.23 -30.08 1.82
N MET A 159 12.16 -30.43 0.52
CA MET A 159 10.89 -30.46 -0.24
C MET A 159 9.82 -31.39 0.33
N LYS A 160 10.20 -32.47 1.03
CA LYS A 160 9.21 -33.42 1.58
C LYS A 160 8.46 -32.83 2.76
N GLU A 161 9.09 -31.93 3.51
CA GLU A 161 8.46 -31.27 4.66
C GLU A 161 7.39 -30.24 4.26
N VAL A 162 7.39 -29.81 2.99
CA VAL A 162 6.34 -28.89 2.49
C VAL A 162 4.97 -29.54 2.53
N GLU A 163 4.86 -30.81 2.17
CA GLU A 163 3.58 -31.55 2.23
C GLU A 163 3.09 -31.71 3.67
N LEU A 164 4.01 -31.97 4.59
CA LEU A 164 3.71 -32.04 6.01
C LEU A 164 3.28 -30.65 6.53
N PHE A 165 3.94 -29.60 6.10
CA PHE A 165 3.57 -28.23 6.44
C PHE A 165 2.19 -27.87 5.90
N GLU A 166 1.87 -28.16 4.63
CA GLU A 166 0.56 -27.86 4.04
C GLU A 166 -0.58 -28.58 4.81
N GLN A 167 -0.36 -29.82 5.21
CA GLN A 167 -1.30 -30.56 6.06
C GLN A 167 -1.43 -29.93 7.45
N ALA A 168 -0.32 -29.61 8.09
CA ALA A 168 -0.30 -28.99 9.40
C ALA A 168 -0.94 -27.57 9.36
N HIS A 169 -0.64 -26.78 8.33
CA HIS A 169 -1.20 -25.44 8.15
C HIS A 169 -2.72 -25.47 7.89
N SER A 170 -3.25 -26.51 7.25
CA SER A 170 -4.69 -26.70 7.05
C SER A 170 -5.45 -26.98 8.35
N ILE A 171 -4.81 -27.61 9.33
CA ILE A 171 -5.38 -27.94 10.65
C ILE A 171 -5.21 -26.74 11.61
N GLU A 172 -3.97 -26.26 11.73
CA GLU A 172 -3.61 -25.09 12.53
C GLU A 172 -2.79 -24.10 11.68
N PRO A 173 -3.31 -22.90 11.40
CA PRO A 173 -2.60 -21.92 10.56
C PRO A 173 -1.31 -21.45 11.23
N TYR A 174 -0.21 -21.53 10.50
CA TYR A 174 1.09 -20.94 10.85
C TYR A 174 1.18 -19.53 10.31
N ASP A 175 1.95 -18.68 10.99
CA ASP A 175 2.13 -17.28 10.64
C ASP A 175 3.36 -17.08 9.75
N GLU A 176 4.41 -17.88 9.97
CA GLU A 176 5.68 -17.77 9.28
C GLU A 176 6.27 -19.13 8.96
N VAL A 177 6.93 -19.20 7.81
CA VAL A 177 7.72 -20.36 7.38
C VAL A 177 9.18 -19.94 7.21
N ILE A 178 10.07 -20.60 7.91
CA ILE A 178 11.51 -20.41 7.80
C ILE A 178 12.09 -21.52 6.94
N LEU A 179 12.69 -21.15 5.81
CA LEU A 179 13.40 -22.07 4.94
C LEU A 179 14.87 -22.15 5.39
N ASP A 180 15.22 -23.23 6.06
CA ASP A 180 16.60 -23.56 6.44
C ASP A 180 17.17 -24.58 5.44
N LEU A 181 17.57 -24.06 4.28
CA LEU A 181 18.02 -24.88 3.16
C LEU A 181 19.55 -25.00 3.16
N ASN A 182 20.07 -26.21 2.98
CA ASN A 182 21.51 -26.42 2.83
C ASN A 182 22.07 -25.59 1.66
N SER A 183 23.29 -25.05 1.81
CA SER A 183 24.00 -24.25 0.78
C SER A 183 24.18 -24.95 -0.58
N LYS A 184 23.87 -26.23 -0.68
CA LYS A 184 23.90 -27.04 -1.92
C LYS A 184 22.54 -27.14 -2.61
N THR A 185 21.47 -26.55 -2.04
CA THR A 185 20.13 -26.59 -2.66
C THR A 185 20.15 -25.76 -3.93
N LYS A 186 19.72 -26.33 -5.04
CA LYS A 186 19.66 -25.63 -6.33
C LYS A 186 18.64 -24.47 -6.26
N GLU A 187 18.95 -23.36 -6.90
CA GLU A 187 18.07 -22.17 -6.98
C GLU A 187 16.67 -22.53 -7.47
N ASP A 188 16.53 -23.39 -8.47
CA ASP A 188 15.25 -23.86 -8.99
C ASP A 188 14.36 -24.52 -7.91
N THR A 189 14.98 -25.20 -6.94
CA THR A 189 14.27 -25.80 -5.81
C THR A 189 13.73 -24.73 -4.88
N ILE A 190 14.50 -23.68 -4.64
CA ILE A 190 14.08 -22.54 -3.79
C ILE A 190 12.88 -21.84 -4.43
N TYR A 191 12.94 -21.56 -5.74
CA TYR A 191 11.80 -20.93 -6.45
C TYR A 191 10.55 -21.80 -6.45
N THR A 192 10.70 -23.11 -6.59
CA THR A 192 9.59 -24.06 -6.52
C THR A 192 8.93 -24.07 -5.14
N LEU A 193 9.75 -24.02 -4.07
CA LEU A 193 9.28 -23.91 -2.68
C LEU A 193 8.50 -22.60 -2.46
N ILE A 194 9.07 -21.48 -2.88
CA ILE A 194 8.44 -20.16 -2.74
C ILE A 194 7.08 -20.13 -3.48
N ASN A 195 7.03 -20.63 -4.74
CA ASN A 195 5.80 -20.69 -5.51
C ASN A 195 4.71 -21.53 -4.85
N ARG A 196 5.09 -22.63 -4.20
CA ARG A 196 4.15 -23.52 -3.51
C ARG A 196 3.65 -22.94 -2.19
N LEU A 197 4.50 -22.23 -1.47
CA LEU A 197 4.17 -21.62 -0.17
C LEU A 197 3.43 -20.28 -0.31
N TYR A 198 3.70 -19.53 -1.38
CA TYR A 198 3.16 -18.17 -1.57
C TYR A 198 1.61 -18.08 -1.55
N PRO A 199 0.85 -19.03 -2.19
CA PRO A 199 -0.61 -19.04 -2.15
C PRO A 199 -1.19 -19.28 -0.75
N LEU A 200 -0.42 -19.83 0.19
CA LEU A 200 -0.85 -20.09 1.56
C LEU A 200 -0.88 -18.81 2.42
N ASN A 201 -0.39 -17.70 1.88
CA ASN A 201 -0.42 -16.39 2.51
C ASN A 201 0.29 -16.34 3.88
N VAL A 202 1.41 -17.06 3.99
CA VAL A 202 2.32 -17.07 5.14
C VAL A 202 3.53 -16.17 4.88
N GLU A 203 4.14 -15.63 5.92
CA GLU A 203 5.42 -14.94 5.79
C GLU A 203 6.52 -15.97 5.52
N ILE A 204 7.31 -15.75 4.46
CA ILE A 204 8.39 -16.67 4.06
C ILE A 204 9.72 -15.99 4.32
N SER A 205 10.55 -16.63 5.15
CA SER A 205 11.89 -16.20 5.50
C SER A 205 12.90 -17.27 5.15
N ILE A 206 14.12 -16.89 4.75
CA ILE A 206 15.21 -17.83 4.45
C ILE A 206 16.35 -17.57 5.43
N VAL A 207 16.94 -18.64 5.96
CA VAL A 207 18.19 -18.55 6.72
C VAL A 207 19.31 -18.14 5.77
N PRO A 208 19.99 -16.99 6.00
CA PRO A 208 20.99 -16.48 5.08
C PRO A 208 22.24 -17.36 5.03
N SER A 209 22.76 -17.53 3.82
CA SER A 209 24.09 -18.11 3.62
C SER A 209 25.19 -17.10 4.02
N LEU A 210 26.44 -17.57 4.16
CA LEU A 210 27.57 -16.67 4.41
C LEU A 210 27.71 -15.61 3.31
N TYR A 211 27.44 -15.94 2.06
CA TYR A 211 27.44 -14.99 0.95
C TYR A 211 26.39 -13.91 1.12
N ASP A 212 25.17 -14.26 1.53
CA ASP A 212 24.08 -13.31 1.78
C ASP A 212 24.42 -12.36 2.93
N MET A 213 25.08 -12.86 3.98
CA MET A 213 25.53 -12.02 5.08
C MET A 213 26.62 -11.03 4.63
N LEU A 214 27.58 -11.47 3.82
CA LEU A 214 28.66 -10.62 3.31
C LEU A 214 28.17 -9.57 2.32
N THR A 215 27.13 -9.86 1.55
CA THR A 215 26.52 -8.91 0.60
C THR A 215 25.51 -7.96 1.24
N GLY A 216 25.20 -8.14 2.54
CA GLY A 216 24.24 -7.32 3.26
C GLY A 216 22.79 -7.61 2.88
N ALA A 217 22.49 -8.78 2.33
CA ALA A 217 21.11 -9.20 2.03
C ALA A 217 20.35 -9.63 3.29
N ALA A 218 21.07 -10.10 4.33
CA ALA A 218 20.47 -10.45 5.62
C ALA A 218 20.02 -9.21 6.38
N MET A 219 18.81 -9.24 6.92
CA MET A 219 18.25 -8.17 7.76
C MET A 219 18.14 -8.64 9.21
N ILE A 220 18.33 -7.73 10.14
CA ILE A 220 18.09 -7.93 11.57
C ILE A 220 16.98 -6.97 11.96
N ASP A 221 15.81 -7.51 12.29
CA ASP A 221 14.65 -6.72 12.70
C ASP A 221 14.72 -6.33 14.19
N ASP A 222 15.21 -7.22 15.03
CA ASP A 222 15.46 -6.96 16.44
C ASP A 222 16.80 -7.57 16.88
N VAL A 223 17.44 -7.00 17.91
CA VAL A 223 18.75 -7.45 18.42
C VAL A 223 18.69 -8.88 18.96
N SER A 224 17.52 -9.35 19.35
CA SER A 224 17.28 -10.70 19.86
C SER A 224 17.01 -11.74 18.77
N ASP A 225 16.76 -11.32 17.52
CA ASP A 225 16.36 -12.20 16.45
C ASP A 225 17.55 -12.75 15.67
N GLN A 226 17.36 -13.94 15.10
CA GLN A 226 18.33 -14.50 14.15
C GLN A 226 18.27 -13.70 12.84
N PRO A 227 19.41 -13.48 12.16
CA PRO A 227 19.40 -12.82 10.87
C PRO A 227 18.64 -13.67 9.86
N LEU A 228 17.61 -13.11 9.21
CA LEU A 228 16.78 -13.76 8.21
C LEU A 228 16.71 -12.90 6.94
N ILE A 229 16.44 -13.54 5.81
CA ILE A 229 16.07 -12.85 4.56
C ILE A 229 14.57 -13.03 4.38
N HIS A 230 13.82 -11.94 4.54
CA HIS A 230 12.37 -11.96 4.36
C HIS A 230 12.00 -11.88 2.88
N ILE A 231 11.50 -12.98 2.33
CA ILE A 231 11.13 -13.10 0.90
C ILE A 231 9.83 -12.36 0.59
N THR A 232 8.85 -12.44 1.49
CA THR A 232 7.53 -11.83 1.29
C THR A 232 7.48 -10.35 1.64
N GLU A 233 8.49 -9.83 2.28
CA GLU A 233 8.58 -8.41 2.61
C GLU A 233 9.22 -7.59 1.48
N HIS A 234 8.95 -6.31 1.48
CA HIS A 234 9.53 -5.33 0.55
C HIS A 234 10.35 -4.30 1.32
N LYS A 235 11.30 -3.65 0.63
CA LYS A 235 12.22 -2.70 1.26
C LYS A 235 11.61 -1.35 1.67
N MET A 236 10.41 -1.03 1.20
CA MET A 236 9.73 0.19 1.64
C MET A 236 9.31 0.07 3.11
N SER A 237 9.59 1.10 3.89
CA SER A 237 9.09 1.20 5.27
C SER A 237 7.56 1.31 5.30
N ASP A 238 6.94 0.94 6.43
CA ASP A 238 5.50 1.04 6.61
C ASP A 238 4.97 2.47 6.37
N THR A 239 5.74 3.47 6.78
CA THR A 239 5.43 4.89 6.55
C THR A 239 5.40 5.23 5.06
N GLU A 240 6.42 4.83 4.31
CA GLU A 240 6.49 5.06 2.87
C GLU A 240 5.34 4.38 2.11
N LEU A 241 4.94 3.16 2.53
CA LEU A 241 3.80 2.45 1.93
C LEU A 241 2.48 3.20 2.18
N CYS A 242 2.28 3.72 3.38
CA CYS A 242 1.09 4.50 3.69
C CYS A 242 1.06 5.81 2.93
N ILE A 243 2.21 6.51 2.82
CA ILE A 243 2.34 7.73 2.01
C ILE A 243 2.08 7.42 0.54
N LYS A 244 2.69 6.36 0.00
CA LYS A 244 2.43 5.89 -1.38
C LYS A 244 0.95 5.63 -1.61
N ARG A 245 0.29 4.92 -0.70
CA ARG A 245 -1.15 4.63 -0.83
C ARG A 245 -2.02 5.88 -0.74
N ALA A 246 -1.73 6.79 0.17
CA ALA A 246 -2.43 8.07 0.28
C ALA A 246 -2.26 8.90 -1.01
N PHE A 247 -1.05 8.94 -1.57
CA PHE A 247 -0.76 9.58 -2.84
C PHE A 247 -1.52 8.93 -4.00
N ASP A 248 -1.53 7.59 -4.10
CA ASP A 248 -2.30 6.84 -5.11
C ASP A 248 -3.79 7.22 -5.07
N ILE A 249 -4.38 7.26 -3.87
CA ILE A 249 -5.79 7.63 -3.67
C ILE A 249 -6.03 9.08 -4.07
N ALA A 250 -5.21 10.01 -3.57
CA ALA A 250 -5.38 11.45 -3.83
C ALA A 250 -5.27 11.76 -5.32
N VAL A 251 -4.21 11.29 -5.98
CA VAL A 251 -4.02 11.50 -7.43
C VAL A 251 -5.14 10.85 -8.23
N SER A 252 -5.54 9.63 -7.90
CA SER A 252 -6.62 8.95 -8.63
C SER A 252 -7.95 9.67 -8.49
N ALA A 253 -8.30 10.15 -7.29
CA ALA A 253 -9.52 10.93 -7.06
C ALA A 253 -9.49 12.24 -7.86
N ILE A 254 -8.36 12.98 -7.82
CA ILE A 254 -8.17 14.21 -8.59
C ILE A 254 -8.32 13.94 -10.09
N MET A 255 -7.65 12.89 -10.61
CA MET A 255 -7.69 12.56 -12.03
C MET A 255 -9.09 12.12 -12.50
N LEU A 256 -9.84 11.39 -11.68
CA LEU A 256 -11.23 11.02 -11.99
C LEU A 256 -12.14 12.23 -12.09
N VAL A 257 -11.99 13.21 -11.19
CA VAL A 257 -12.81 14.43 -11.19
C VAL A 257 -12.35 15.41 -12.27
N LEU A 258 -11.04 15.71 -12.34
CA LEU A 258 -10.49 16.71 -13.26
C LEU A 258 -10.68 16.30 -14.74
N LEU A 259 -10.50 15.02 -15.04
CA LEU A 259 -10.63 14.50 -16.41
C LEU A 259 -12.05 14.05 -16.74
N LEU A 260 -13.07 14.33 -15.89
CA LEU A 260 -14.46 13.94 -16.14
C LEU A 260 -14.96 14.35 -17.54
N PRO A 261 -14.75 15.58 -18.06
CA PRO A 261 -15.15 15.94 -19.40
C PRO A 261 -14.48 15.06 -20.46
N LEU A 262 -13.18 14.76 -20.30
CA LEU A 262 -12.43 13.89 -21.22
C LEU A 262 -12.98 12.45 -21.18
N TYR A 263 -13.31 11.93 -19.98
CA TYR A 263 -13.95 10.61 -19.86
C TYR A 263 -15.25 10.52 -20.66
N LEU A 264 -16.09 11.55 -20.62
CA LEU A 264 -17.36 11.59 -21.34
C LEU A 264 -17.13 11.64 -22.88
N ILE A 265 -16.16 12.45 -23.34
CA ILE A 265 -15.81 12.54 -24.76
C ILE A 265 -15.30 11.18 -25.26
N LEU A 266 -14.36 10.55 -24.54
CA LEU A 266 -13.81 9.25 -24.93
C LEU A 266 -14.91 8.16 -24.90
N ALA A 267 -15.80 8.18 -23.94
CA ALA A 267 -16.93 7.25 -23.87
C ALA A 267 -17.83 7.38 -25.11
N LEU A 268 -18.15 8.62 -25.53
CA LEU A 268 -18.93 8.89 -26.72
C LEU A 268 -18.21 8.41 -27.99
N LEU A 269 -16.90 8.72 -28.12
CA LEU A 269 -16.09 8.27 -29.27
C LEU A 269 -16.04 6.74 -29.38
N VAL A 270 -15.89 6.02 -28.27
CA VAL A 270 -15.93 4.55 -28.23
C VAL A 270 -17.31 4.04 -28.64
N ARG A 271 -18.40 4.66 -28.15
CA ARG A 271 -19.78 4.26 -28.47
C ARG A 271 -20.10 4.42 -29.94
N VAL A 272 -19.63 5.51 -30.57
CA VAL A 272 -19.85 5.78 -31.99
C VAL A 272 -18.94 4.93 -32.90
N SER A 273 -17.75 4.55 -32.41
CA SER A 273 -16.78 3.82 -33.25
C SER A 273 -17.10 2.34 -33.49
N SER A 274 -17.86 1.72 -32.57
CA SER A 274 -18.29 0.31 -32.72
C SER A 274 -19.42 -0.04 -31.73
N ASP A 275 -20.28 -1.01 -32.12
CA ASP A 275 -21.35 -1.51 -31.27
C ASP A 275 -20.83 -2.23 -30.02
N GLY A 276 -21.57 -2.11 -28.89
CA GLY A 276 -21.28 -2.81 -27.65
C GLY A 276 -20.97 -1.90 -26.46
N PRO A 277 -20.46 -2.44 -25.32
CA PRO A 277 -20.22 -1.69 -24.10
C PRO A 277 -19.05 -0.70 -24.26
N ILE A 278 -19.10 0.42 -23.55
CA ILE A 278 -18.05 1.45 -23.56
C ILE A 278 -16.79 0.93 -22.89
N PHE A 279 -16.95 0.25 -21.76
CA PHE A 279 -15.84 -0.29 -20.99
C PHE A 279 -15.63 -1.77 -21.29
N TYR A 280 -14.36 -2.14 -21.33
CA TYR A 280 -13.90 -3.53 -21.40
C TYR A 280 -13.33 -3.91 -20.04
N ARG A 281 -13.78 -5.04 -19.51
CA ARG A 281 -13.27 -5.61 -18.26
C ARG A 281 -12.55 -6.90 -18.56
N GLN A 282 -11.44 -7.12 -17.90
CA GLN A 282 -10.63 -8.30 -18.07
C GLN A 282 -10.01 -8.73 -16.76
N GLU A 283 -10.11 -10.02 -16.47
CA GLU A 283 -9.45 -10.60 -15.30
C GLU A 283 -7.93 -10.54 -15.43
N ARG A 284 -7.29 -10.10 -14.38
CA ARG A 284 -5.85 -10.03 -14.19
C ARG A 284 -5.49 -10.53 -12.80
N ILE A 285 -4.23 -10.93 -12.62
CA ILE A 285 -3.73 -11.37 -11.32
C ILE A 285 -2.98 -10.20 -10.67
N GLY A 286 -3.32 -9.94 -9.40
CA GLY A 286 -2.80 -8.81 -8.65
C GLY A 286 -2.11 -9.21 -7.35
N LEU A 287 -2.24 -8.35 -6.34
CA LEU A 287 -1.66 -8.52 -5.01
C LEU A 287 -2.03 -9.88 -4.41
N HIS A 288 -1.07 -10.56 -3.82
CA HIS A 288 -1.20 -11.91 -3.24
C HIS A 288 -1.67 -12.99 -4.23
N GLY A 289 -1.47 -12.78 -5.53
CA GLY A 289 -1.91 -13.73 -6.56
C GLY A 289 -3.43 -13.79 -6.75
N LEU A 290 -4.18 -12.84 -6.17
CA LEU A 290 -5.63 -12.78 -6.24
C LEU A 290 -6.09 -12.17 -7.57
N PRO A 291 -7.16 -12.72 -8.19
CA PRO A 291 -7.72 -12.15 -9.40
C PRO A 291 -8.48 -10.85 -9.11
N PHE A 292 -8.39 -9.89 -10.05
CA PHE A 292 -9.18 -8.68 -10.06
C PHE A 292 -9.56 -8.28 -11.49
N GLU A 293 -10.57 -7.45 -11.66
CA GLU A 293 -11.01 -6.94 -12.96
C GLU A 293 -10.35 -5.59 -13.27
N ILE A 294 -9.47 -5.56 -14.29
CA ILE A 294 -8.96 -4.31 -14.84
C ILE A 294 -10.00 -3.66 -15.76
N ILE A 295 -10.21 -2.36 -15.64
CA ILE A 295 -11.19 -1.60 -16.41
C ILE A 295 -10.46 -0.75 -17.46
N LYS A 296 -10.86 -0.85 -18.72
CA LYS A 296 -10.34 -0.05 -19.84
C LYS A 296 -11.47 0.44 -20.74
N TYR A 297 -11.21 1.44 -21.56
CA TYR A 297 -12.07 1.69 -22.70
C TYR A 297 -11.92 0.58 -23.74
N ARG A 298 -13.03 0.19 -24.35
CA ARG A 298 -13.01 -0.78 -25.44
C ARG A 298 -12.35 -0.15 -26.68
N THR A 299 -11.27 -0.75 -27.14
CA THR A 299 -10.50 -0.33 -28.33
C THR A 299 -10.55 -1.33 -29.48
N MET A 300 -11.18 -2.50 -29.27
CA MET A 300 -11.35 -3.57 -30.25
C MET A 300 -12.83 -3.79 -30.56
N CYS A 301 -13.10 -4.38 -31.73
CA CYS A 301 -14.43 -4.82 -32.16
C CYS A 301 -14.97 -5.89 -31.21
N LEU A 302 -16.29 -6.11 -31.23
CA LEU A 302 -16.93 -7.24 -30.53
C LEU A 302 -16.37 -8.56 -31.04
N HIS A 303 -16.23 -9.53 -30.13
CA HIS A 303 -15.69 -10.86 -30.46
C HIS A 303 -14.25 -10.86 -31.01
N ALA A 304 -13.46 -9.83 -30.66
CA ALA A 304 -12.06 -9.72 -31.10
C ALA A 304 -11.15 -10.83 -30.54
N GLU A 305 -11.52 -11.47 -29.43
CA GLU A 305 -10.80 -12.61 -28.87
C GLU A 305 -11.46 -13.93 -29.31
N SER A 306 -10.65 -14.80 -29.90
CA SER A 306 -10.97 -16.21 -30.13
C SER A 306 -10.85 -17.00 -28.81
N ALA A 307 -11.12 -18.33 -28.85
CA ALA A 307 -11.06 -19.20 -27.67
C ALA A 307 -9.74 -19.13 -26.87
N THR A 308 -8.63 -18.77 -27.53
CA THR A 308 -7.32 -18.60 -26.89
C THR A 308 -6.93 -17.14 -26.79
N PRO A 309 -6.42 -16.68 -25.61
CA PRO A 309 -5.90 -15.34 -25.45
C PRO A 309 -4.73 -15.05 -26.40
N GLN A 310 -4.82 -13.94 -27.12
CA GLN A 310 -3.79 -13.52 -28.07
C GLN A 310 -3.18 -12.18 -27.67
N LEU A 311 -1.87 -12.03 -27.86
CA LEU A 311 -1.21 -10.73 -27.74
C LEU A 311 -1.61 -9.87 -28.96
N SER A 312 -1.73 -8.55 -28.74
CA SER A 312 -2.00 -7.63 -29.86
C SER A 312 -0.74 -7.48 -30.70
N ALA A 313 -0.86 -7.64 -32.02
CA ALA A 313 0.23 -7.39 -32.97
C ALA A 313 0.25 -5.93 -33.42
N ASP A 314 1.32 -5.53 -34.12
CA ASP A 314 1.34 -4.26 -34.83
C ASP A 314 0.35 -4.33 -36.00
N ASN A 315 -0.44 -3.26 -36.15
CA ASN A 315 -1.54 -3.22 -37.17
C ASN A 315 -2.63 -4.29 -37.01
N ASP A 316 -2.92 -4.70 -35.77
CA ASP A 316 -3.97 -5.66 -35.44
C ASP A 316 -5.34 -5.21 -36.05
N PRO A 317 -5.94 -5.99 -36.97
CA PRO A 317 -7.20 -5.62 -37.64
C PRO A 317 -8.40 -5.55 -36.69
N ARG A 318 -8.29 -6.16 -35.47
CA ARG A 318 -9.33 -6.14 -34.45
C ARG A 318 -9.48 -4.76 -33.78
N ILE A 319 -8.46 -3.88 -33.92
CA ILE A 319 -8.43 -2.57 -33.24
C ILE A 319 -9.18 -1.55 -34.12
N THR A 320 -10.17 -0.85 -33.53
CA THR A 320 -10.89 0.25 -34.19
C THR A 320 -9.98 1.45 -34.50
N LYS A 321 -10.36 2.32 -35.44
CA LYS A 321 -9.59 3.55 -35.76
C LYS A 321 -9.41 4.43 -34.53
N VAL A 322 -10.49 4.65 -33.76
CA VAL A 322 -10.47 5.40 -32.51
C VAL A 322 -9.63 4.67 -31.46
N GLY A 323 -9.78 3.35 -31.36
CA GLY A 323 -9.00 2.51 -30.44
C GLY A 323 -7.49 2.59 -30.68
N ARG A 324 -7.06 2.67 -31.92
CA ARG A 324 -5.64 2.82 -32.31
C ARG A 324 -5.08 4.16 -31.79
N TRP A 325 -5.83 5.24 -31.98
CA TRP A 325 -5.45 6.54 -31.46
C TRP A 325 -5.41 6.55 -29.91
N MET A 326 -6.42 5.97 -29.26
CA MET A 326 -6.45 5.87 -27.79
C MET A 326 -5.27 5.07 -27.23
N ARG A 327 -4.92 3.93 -27.82
CA ARG A 327 -3.77 3.11 -27.41
C ARG A 327 -2.44 3.83 -27.57
N LYS A 328 -2.27 4.59 -28.67
CA LYS A 328 -1.06 5.38 -28.92
C LYS A 328 -0.75 6.34 -27.77
N TYR A 329 -1.78 6.96 -27.19
CA TYR A 329 -1.66 7.91 -26.07
C TYR A 329 -2.08 7.32 -24.72
N ARG A 330 -2.31 6.02 -24.63
CA ARG A 330 -2.76 5.28 -23.42
C ARG A 330 -4.04 5.84 -22.79
N LEU A 331 -4.89 6.49 -23.57
CA LEU A 331 -6.16 7.02 -23.10
C LEU A 331 -7.17 5.92 -22.77
N ASP A 332 -7.01 4.74 -23.36
CA ASP A 332 -7.81 3.56 -23.06
C ASP A 332 -7.58 3.03 -21.63
N GLU A 333 -6.47 3.37 -21.01
CA GLU A 333 -6.12 2.94 -19.65
C GLU A 333 -6.60 3.90 -18.54
N LEU A 334 -7.14 5.09 -18.89
CA LEU A 334 -7.62 6.08 -17.92
C LEU A 334 -8.65 5.53 -16.91
N PRO A 335 -9.61 4.63 -17.26
CA PRO A 335 -10.54 4.08 -16.28
C PRO A 335 -9.87 3.28 -15.16
N GLN A 336 -8.60 2.90 -15.29
CA GLN A 336 -7.87 2.20 -14.23
C GLN A 336 -7.60 3.06 -12.99
N PHE A 337 -7.75 4.39 -13.05
CA PHE A 337 -7.76 5.23 -11.85
C PHE A 337 -8.86 4.81 -10.87
N TRP A 338 -9.97 4.24 -11.35
CA TRP A 338 -10.97 3.62 -10.50
C TRP A 338 -10.46 2.35 -9.80
N ASN A 339 -9.71 1.49 -10.50
CA ASN A 339 -9.07 0.33 -9.89
C ASN A 339 -8.06 0.74 -8.81
N ILE A 340 -7.31 1.84 -9.04
CA ILE A 340 -6.38 2.37 -8.04
C ILE A 340 -7.15 2.88 -6.82
N LEU A 341 -8.22 3.64 -7.01
CA LEU A 341 -9.03 4.16 -5.92
C LEU A 341 -9.63 3.03 -5.08
N ARG A 342 -10.17 2.00 -5.73
CA ARG A 342 -10.72 0.80 -5.10
C ARG A 342 -9.69 -0.01 -4.31
N GLY A 343 -8.41 0.04 -4.70
CA GLY A 343 -7.32 -0.67 -4.02
C GLY A 343 -6.77 -1.89 -4.73
N ASP A 344 -7.30 -2.20 -5.91
CA ASP A 344 -6.83 -3.31 -6.75
C ASP A 344 -5.45 -3.01 -7.35
N MET A 345 -5.15 -1.72 -7.61
CA MET A 345 -3.95 -1.24 -8.28
C MET A 345 -3.28 -0.08 -7.51
N SER A 346 -2.08 0.26 -7.95
CA SER A 346 -1.29 1.45 -7.59
C SER A 346 -0.95 2.23 -8.87
N ILE A 347 -0.53 3.50 -8.75
CA ILE A 347 -0.02 4.26 -9.91
C ILE A 347 1.24 3.58 -10.45
N VAL A 348 2.19 3.25 -9.57
CA VAL A 348 3.45 2.59 -9.93
C VAL A 348 3.53 1.20 -9.31
N GLY A 349 3.76 0.19 -10.13
CA GLY A 349 3.88 -1.20 -9.72
C GLY A 349 4.10 -2.13 -10.93
N PRO A 350 4.31 -3.43 -10.74
CA PRO A 350 4.47 -4.37 -11.84
C PRO A 350 3.20 -4.44 -12.70
N ARG A 351 3.36 -4.68 -14.00
CA ARG A 351 2.21 -4.77 -14.89
C ARG A 351 1.44 -6.08 -14.66
N PRO A 352 0.11 -6.03 -14.40
CA PRO A 352 -0.68 -7.24 -14.17
C PRO A 352 -0.90 -8.03 -15.46
N GLU A 353 -0.74 -9.35 -15.38
CA GLU A 353 -0.92 -10.26 -16.51
C GLU A 353 -2.14 -11.17 -16.33
N ARG A 354 -2.56 -11.81 -17.45
CA ARG A 354 -3.62 -12.83 -17.43
C ARG A 354 -3.04 -14.16 -16.98
N ARG A 355 -3.82 -14.96 -16.25
CA ARG A 355 -3.41 -16.29 -15.78
C ARG A 355 -2.83 -17.15 -16.91
N TYR A 356 -3.43 -17.10 -18.10
CA TYR A 356 -2.95 -17.83 -19.26
C TYR A 356 -1.48 -17.55 -19.61
N PHE A 357 -1.08 -16.27 -19.63
CA PHE A 357 0.32 -15.90 -19.90
C PHE A 357 1.23 -16.13 -18.70
N ILE A 358 0.69 -15.99 -17.49
CA ILE A 358 1.44 -16.27 -16.26
C ILE A 358 1.93 -17.70 -16.24
N ASN A 359 1.06 -18.67 -16.54
CA ASN A 359 1.43 -20.08 -16.58
C ASN A 359 2.59 -20.35 -17.56
N GLN A 360 2.59 -19.69 -18.73
CA GLN A 360 3.68 -19.83 -19.70
C GLN A 360 4.97 -19.11 -19.25
N ILE A 361 4.83 -17.98 -18.51
CA ILE A 361 5.99 -17.27 -17.97
C ILE A 361 6.61 -18.08 -16.85
N GLU A 362 5.83 -18.69 -15.97
CA GLU A 362 6.29 -19.51 -14.84
C GLU A 362 7.12 -20.72 -15.29
N GLU A 363 6.83 -21.29 -16.47
CA GLU A 363 7.67 -22.35 -17.07
C GLU A 363 9.10 -21.89 -17.36
N LYS A 364 9.29 -20.60 -17.71
CA LYS A 364 10.61 -20.00 -18.02
C LYS A 364 11.20 -19.24 -16.85
N ALA A 365 10.36 -18.73 -15.98
CA ALA A 365 10.72 -17.89 -14.86
C ALA A 365 9.91 -18.30 -13.61
N PRO A 366 10.31 -19.37 -12.91
CA PRO A 366 9.59 -19.90 -11.75
C PRO A 366 9.41 -18.90 -10.60
N TYR A 367 10.21 -17.84 -10.60
CA TYR A 367 10.15 -16.74 -9.61
C TYR A 367 9.08 -15.68 -9.91
N TYR A 368 8.15 -15.93 -10.84
CA TYR A 368 7.09 -14.97 -11.20
C TYR A 368 6.25 -14.51 -10.00
N CYS A 369 6.03 -15.39 -9.02
CA CYS A 369 5.24 -15.08 -7.81
C CYS A 369 5.79 -13.88 -7.03
N MET A 370 7.07 -13.52 -7.20
CA MET A 370 7.67 -12.37 -6.51
C MET A 370 7.00 -11.04 -6.83
N ILE A 371 6.32 -10.92 -7.99
CA ILE A 371 5.57 -9.70 -8.31
C ILE A 371 4.27 -9.55 -7.51
N TYR A 372 3.77 -10.62 -6.90
CA TYR A 372 2.54 -10.59 -6.11
C TYR A 372 2.71 -9.94 -4.73
N LYS A 373 3.95 -9.60 -4.33
CA LYS A 373 4.24 -8.88 -3.08
C LYS A 373 3.57 -7.52 -2.98
N ILE A 374 3.35 -6.86 -4.13
CA ILE A 374 2.85 -5.50 -4.20
C ILE A 374 1.67 -5.38 -5.18
N ARG A 375 0.91 -4.28 -5.05
CA ARG A 375 -0.17 -4.00 -6.00
C ARG A 375 0.37 -3.79 -7.40
N PRO A 376 -0.31 -4.32 -8.44
CA PRO A 376 0.04 -4.04 -9.82
C PRO A 376 -0.13 -2.55 -10.13
N GLY A 377 0.67 -2.03 -11.05
CA GLY A 377 0.72 -0.62 -11.42
C GLY A 377 -0.02 -0.28 -12.70
N LEU A 378 -0.51 0.97 -12.77
CA LEU A 378 -0.93 1.61 -14.00
C LEU A 378 0.30 1.83 -14.91
N THR A 379 1.42 2.23 -14.30
CA THR A 379 2.73 2.30 -14.93
C THR A 379 3.73 1.40 -14.21
N SER A 380 4.76 0.96 -14.94
CA SER A 380 5.79 0.06 -14.44
C SER A 380 7.15 0.36 -15.09
N TRP A 381 8.21 0.05 -14.39
CA TRP A 381 9.56 0.21 -14.92
C TRP A 381 9.87 -0.74 -16.08
N GLY A 382 9.37 -1.97 -16.02
CA GLY A 382 9.53 -2.97 -17.07
C GLY A 382 9.09 -2.47 -18.46
N PRO A 383 7.84 -2.04 -18.67
CA PRO A 383 7.36 -1.48 -19.92
C PRO A 383 8.14 -0.25 -20.40
N ILE A 384 8.63 0.61 -19.52
CA ILE A 384 9.45 1.78 -19.89
C ILE A 384 10.79 1.34 -20.51
N LYS A 385 11.40 0.26 -20.02
CA LYS A 385 12.71 -0.23 -20.46
C LYS A 385 12.64 -1.19 -21.65
N VAL A 386 11.65 -2.08 -21.65
CA VAL A 386 11.51 -3.14 -22.68
C VAL A 386 10.60 -2.70 -23.83
N GLY A 387 9.71 -1.73 -23.55
CA GLY A 387 8.68 -1.31 -24.51
C GLY A 387 7.51 -2.29 -24.56
N TYR A 388 6.89 -2.39 -25.74
CA TYR A 388 5.77 -3.28 -25.96
C TYR A 388 6.22 -4.75 -25.99
N THR A 389 5.49 -5.61 -25.29
CA THR A 389 5.79 -7.04 -25.15
C THR A 389 4.82 -7.87 -25.99
N ASP A 390 5.31 -8.36 -27.12
CA ASP A 390 4.61 -9.20 -28.11
C ASP A 390 5.07 -10.66 -28.07
N THR A 391 6.12 -10.96 -27.29
CA THR A 391 6.68 -12.31 -27.16
C THR A 391 6.86 -12.68 -25.68
N LEU A 392 6.88 -13.99 -25.41
CA LEU A 392 7.09 -14.52 -24.06
C LEU A 392 8.46 -14.09 -23.48
N ASP A 393 9.51 -14.09 -24.32
CA ASP A 393 10.86 -13.70 -23.87
C ASP A 393 10.92 -12.22 -23.48
N LYS A 394 10.21 -11.34 -24.18
CA LYS A 394 10.08 -9.93 -23.77
C LYS A 394 9.29 -9.80 -22.48
N MET A 395 8.28 -10.67 -22.23
CA MET A 395 7.54 -10.69 -20.96
C MET A 395 8.45 -11.11 -19.80
N VAL A 396 9.27 -12.14 -19.97
CA VAL A 396 10.27 -12.54 -18.97
C VAL A 396 11.29 -11.44 -18.72
N ARG A 397 11.81 -10.81 -19.79
CA ARG A 397 12.72 -9.68 -19.63
C ARG A 397 12.09 -8.51 -18.88
N ARG A 398 10.82 -8.23 -19.13
CA ARG A 398 10.07 -7.20 -18.39
C ARG A 398 9.90 -7.58 -16.92
N LEU A 399 9.57 -8.84 -16.63
CA LEU A 399 9.46 -9.37 -15.27
C LEU A 399 10.74 -9.09 -14.46
N ASN A 400 11.92 -9.31 -15.04
CA ASN A 400 13.20 -9.05 -14.36
C ASN A 400 13.35 -7.57 -13.95
N TYR A 401 12.94 -6.62 -14.81
CA TYR A 401 12.93 -5.19 -14.43
C TYR A 401 11.92 -4.90 -13.33
N ASP A 402 10.75 -5.53 -13.38
CA ASP A 402 9.71 -5.35 -12.37
C ASP A 402 10.17 -5.92 -11.01
N ILE A 403 10.89 -7.04 -10.98
CA ILE A 403 11.52 -7.57 -9.75
C ILE A 403 12.58 -6.61 -9.21
N VAL A 404 13.47 -6.09 -10.08
CA VAL A 404 14.47 -5.09 -9.64
C VAL A 404 13.77 -3.84 -9.08
N TYR A 405 12.63 -3.44 -9.63
CA TYR A 405 11.84 -2.35 -9.06
C TYR A 405 11.34 -2.71 -7.66
N ILE A 406 10.76 -3.91 -7.46
CA ILE A 406 10.24 -4.36 -6.17
C ILE A 406 11.32 -4.35 -5.09
N GLU A 407 12.51 -4.85 -5.44
CA GLU A 407 13.65 -4.90 -4.51
C GLU A 407 14.31 -3.54 -4.25
N ASN A 408 13.98 -2.51 -5.02
CA ASN A 408 14.51 -1.15 -4.86
C ASN A 408 13.41 -0.08 -4.71
N MET A 409 12.21 -0.51 -4.31
CA MET A 409 11.07 0.39 -4.16
C MET A 409 11.39 1.57 -3.24
N SER A 410 11.04 2.76 -3.69
CA SER A 410 11.10 4.00 -2.91
C SER A 410 10.19 5.05 -3.55
N ILE A 411 9.72 6.01 -2.77
CA ILE A 411 8.92 7.15 -3.27
C ILE A 411 9.70 7.91 -4.37
N LYS A 412 11.01 8.04 -4.20
CA LYS A 412 11.87 8.69 -5.19
C LYS A 412 11.88 7.94 -6.54
N LEU A 413 11.90 6.61 -6.51
CA LEU A 413 11.88 5.79 -7.72
C LEU A 413 10.50 5.86 -8.39
N ASP A 414 9.42 5.83 -7.61
CA ASP A 414 8.05 5.99 -8.12
C ASP A 414 7.88 7.32 -8.87
N ILE A 415 8.34 8.42 -8.29
CA ILE A 415 8.32 9.74 -8.93
C ILE A 415 9.08 9.71 -10.26
N LYS A 416 10.27 9.11 -10.32
CA LYS A 416 11.04 8.98 -11.56
C LYS A 416 10.28 8.20 -12.64
N ILE A 417 9.65 7.07 -12.26
CA ILE A 417 8.87 6.23 -13.17
C ILE A 417 7.67 7.01 -13.72
N MET A 418 6.97 7.77 -12.87
CA MET A 418 5.84 8.61 -13.30
C MET A 418 6.28 9.68 -14.31
N PHE A 419 7.39 10.40 -14.06
CA PHE A 419 7.90 11.38 -15.02
C PHE A 419 8.27 10.76 -16.37
N HIS A 420 8.92 9.60 -16.36
CA HIS A 420 9.24 8.88 -17.59
C HIS A 420 7.98 8.44 -18.33
N THR A 421 6.95 7.98 -17.62
CA THR A 421 5.66 7.59 -18.21
C THR A 421 4.98 8.77 -18.90
N ILE A 422 4.96 9.93 -18.27
CA ILE A 422 4.43 11.16 -18.85
C ILE A 422 5.14 11.46 -20.18
N GLY A 423 6.47 11.37 -20.21
CA GLY A 423 7.24 11.53 -21.45
C GLY A 423 6.87 10.52 -22.55
N VAL A 424 6.61 9.26 -22.20
CA VAL A 424 6.18 8.22 -23.16
C VAL A 424 4.79 8.53 -23.73
N ILE A 425 3.85 9.02 -22.90
CA ILE A 425 2.50 9.39 -23.31
C ILE A 425 2.53 10.57 -24.29
N PHE A 426 3.24 11.65 -23.95
CA PHE A 426 3.33 12.85 -24.82
C PHE A 426 4.02 12.56 -26.17
N ASN A 427 5.01 11.68 -26.18
CA ASN A 427 5.70 11.29 -27.41
C ASN A 427 4.91 10.27 -28.26
N GLY A 428 3.71 9.86 -27.82
CA GLY A 428 2.88 8.91 -28.55
C GLY A 428 3.57 7.54 -28.76
N LYS A 429 4.43 7.12 -27.83
CA LYS A 429 5.13 5.83 -27.84
C LYS A 429 4.34 4.76 -27.06
N GLY A 430 3.04 4.91 -26.88
CA GLY A 430 2.15 3.90 -26.32
C GLY A 430 2.15 2.69 -27.25
N LYS A 431 1.34 2.46 -28.11
CA LYS A 431 1.38 1.48 -29.18
C LYS A 431 0.81 2.10 -30.47
#